data_7bd4d5d1225e7bda75532f3a736cc11c
#
_entry.id   7bd4d5d1225e7bda75532f3a736cc11c
#
_cell.length_a   1.000
_cell.length_b   1.000
_cell.length_c   1.000
_cell.angle_alpha   90.00
_cell.angle_beta   90.00
_cell.angle_gamma   90.00
#
_symmetry.space_group_name_H-M   'P 1'
#
loop_
_entity.id
_entity.type
_entity.pdbx_description
1 polymer ?
#
loop_
_entity_poly.entity_id
_entity_poly.type
_entity_poly.pdbx_seq_one_letter_code
_entity_poly.pdbx_strand_id
1 'polypeptide(L)'
;MKTNLFSYNSILFTLIIILISTITIWKLPQTQNGYTHIGIAVYDMDDTFINDYVTKLQNKIDRSSFSGKKVLYEIFDAEGNANRQEHQLQYMYTQNFDALLINLVTPSSAASVLNETANHDIPVILFNREADKKDLSISKQTWYVGTAAKKAGAIQADMLQNVWNTGKINLDRNKNNKLDYILIEGEQTHFDAVRRTNGFLENSQNLPLNQLTNLSADWQRNLASVKFSKLDTSIIQSAEAIIC
;
A
#
# COMPACT_ATOMS: atom_id res chain seq x y z
N MET A 1 43.72 -46.42 -45.36
CA MET A 1 42.78 -45.35 -44.95
C MET A 1 42.71 -45.31 -43.42
N LYS A 2 43.53 -44.54 -42.76
CA LYS A 2 43.44 -44.30 -41.30
C LYS A 2 42.86 -42.89 -41.12
N THR A 3 41.55 -42.80 -41.09
CA THR A 3 40.81 -41.52 -40.92
C THR A 3 40.53 -41.22 -39.46
N ASN A 4 41.19 -40.21 -38.95
CA ASN A 4 40.66 -39.15 -38.09
C ASN A 4 39.77 -39.49 -36.89
N LEU A 5 40.03 -40.55 -36.12
CA LEU A 5 39.43 -40.75 -34.81
C LEU A 5 39.92 -39.68 -33.78
N PHE A 6 41.18 -39.22 -34.00
CA PHE A 6 41.76 -38.15 -33.13
C PHE A 6 41.09 -36.79 -33.30
N SER A 7 40.54 -36.47 -34.46
CA SER A 7 39.85 -35.20 -34.72
C SER A 7 38.48 -35.13 -34.03
N TYR A 8 37.72 -36.22 -33.97
CA TYR A 8 36.40 -36.26 -33.40
C TYR A 8 36.41 -36.12 -31.87
N ASN A 9 37.30 -36.81 -31.20
CA ASN A 9 37.48 -36.72 -29.75
C ASN A 9 38.00 -35.34 -29.33
N SER A 10 38.85 -34.72 -30.14
CA SER A 10 39.34 -33.36 -29.87
C SER A 10 38.20 -32.33 -29.98
N ILE A 11 37.33 -32.40 -30.98
CA ILE A 11 36.18 -31.53 -31.15
C ILE A 11 35.17 -31.72 -30.03
N LEU A 12 34.89 -32.99 -29.66
CA LEU A 12 33.97 -33.29 -28.55
C LEU A 12 34.50 -32.76 -27.21
N PHE A 13 35.79 -32.89 -26.95
CA PHE A 13 36.44 -32.36 -25.74
C PHE A 13 36.42 -30.85 -25.69
N THR A 14 36.60 -30.15 -26.81
CA THR A 14 36.50 -28.69 -26.91
C THR A 14 35.07 -28.22 -26.68
N LEU A 15 34.05 -28.90 -27.21
CA LEU A 15 32.65 -28.61 -27.00
C LEU A 15 32.23 -28.80 -25.53
N ILE A 16 32.74 -29.86 -24.87
CA ILE A 16 32.51 -30.10 -23.43
C ILE A 16 33.14 -28.99 -22.58
N ILE A 17 34.36 -28.54 -22.90
CA ILE A 17 35.01 -27.43 -22.19
C ILE A 17 34.22 -26.12 -22.37
N ILE A 18 33.75 -25.83 -23.58
CA ILE A 18 32.92 -24.65 -23.86
C ILE A 18 31.60 -24.74 -23.08
N LEU A 19 30.95 -25.91 -23.06
CA LEU A 19 29.69 -26.11 -22.30
C LEU A 19 29.90 -25.94 -20.79
N ILE A 20 30.99 -26.51 -20.23
CA ILE A 20 31.33 -26.36 -18.81
C ILE A 20 31.68 -24.90 -18.49
N SER A 21 32.41 -24.20 -19.36
CA SER A 21 32.73 -22.78 -19.16
C SER A 21 31.50 -21.89 -19.23
N THR A 22 30.54 -22.15 -20.12
CA THR A 22 29.28 -21.40 -20.17
C THR A 22 28.41 -21.65 -18.94
N ILE A 23 28.34 -22.90 -18.45
CA ILE A 23 27.59 -23.24 -17.22
C ILE A 23 28.26 -22.62 -15.98
N THR A 24 29.60 -22.57 -15.91
CA THR A 24 30.31 -21.91 -14.80
C THR A 24 30.19 -20.40 -14.84
N ILE A 25 30.17 -19.78 -16.01
CA ILE A 25 29.92 -18.31 -16.14
C ILE A 25 28.51 -17.96 -15.71
N TRP A 26 27.50 -18.81 -16.00
CA TRP A 26 26.12 -18.63 -15.53
C TRP A 26 25.94 -18.85 -14.02
N LYS A 27 26.82 -19.61 -13.39
CA LYS A 27 26.85 -19.86 -11.92
C LYS A 27 27.82 -18.97 -11.15
N LEU A 28 28.58 -18.10 -11.82
CA LEU A 28 29.31 -17.08 -11.09
C LEU A 28 28.26 -16.22 -10.38
N PRO A 29 28.36 -16.05 -9.04
CA PRO A 29 27.50 -15.11 -8.35
C PRO A 29 27.66 -13.78 -9.07
N GLN A 30 26.57 -13.27 -9.62
CA GLN A 30 26.51 -11.92 -10.16
C GLN A 30 27.14 -11.04 -9.07
N THR A 31 28.24 -10.38 -9.36
CA THR A 31 28.88 -9.45 -8.42
C THR A 31 27.76 -8.53 -7.95
N GLN A 32 27.33 -8.72 -6.70
CA GLN A 32 26.26 -7.90 -6.13
C GLN A 32 26.69 -6.46 -6.34
N ASN A 33 25.98 -5.77 -7.22
CA ASN A 33 26.18 -4.36 -7.46
C ASN A 33 26.32 -3.68 -6.09
N GLY A 34 27.22 -2.70 -5.95
CA GLY A 34 27.47 -2.04 -4.67
C GLY A 34 26.28 -1.22 -4.15
N TYR A 35 25.06 -1.54 -4.59
CA TYR A 35 23.79 -0.94 -4.20
C TYR A 35 22.70 -2.00 -4.04
N THR A 36 21.64 -1.64 -3.30
CA THR A 36 20.37 -2.37 -3.21
C THR A 36 19.37 -1.65 -4.08
N HIS A 37 18.66 -2.37 -4.97
CA HIS A 37 17.71 -1.79 -5.93
C HIS A 37 16.28 -2.12 -5.53
N ILE A 38 15.45 -1.11 -5.27
CA ILE A 38 14.06 -1.25 -4.77
C ILE A 38 13.08 -0.69 -5.79
N GLY A 39 12.05 -1.47 -6.11
CA GLY A 39 10.90 -1.00 -6.87
C GLY A 39 9.78 -0.53 -5.94
N ILE A 40 9.18 0.63 -6.22
CA ILE A 40 8.08 1.20 -5.44
C ILE A 40 6.89 1.40 -6.39
N ALA A 41 5.87 0.53 -6.28
CA ALA A 41 4.64 0.66 -7.03
C ALA A 41 3.57 1.33 -6.15
N VAL A 42 3.04 2.46 -6.60
CA VAL A 42 2.00 3.23 -5.91
C VAL A 42 0.70 3.24 -6.69
N TYR A 43 -0.42 3.23 -5.96
CA TYR A 43 -1.72 3.22 -6.61
C TYR A 43 -2.05 4.57 -7.29
N ASP A 44 -1.69 5.69 -6.65
CA ASP A 44 -1.98 7.03 -7.14
C ASP A 44 -1.15 8.09 -6.37
N MET A 45 -0.35 8.86 -7.06
CA MET A 45 0.45 9.95 -6.47
C MET A 45 -0.34 11.26 -6.33
N ASP A 46 -1.54 11.35 -6.91
CA ASP A 46 -2.45 12.50 -6.69
C ASP A 46 -3.16 12.40 -5.31
N ASP A 47 -3.18 11.21 -4.68
CA ASP A 47 -3.54 11.09 -3.27
C ASP A 47 -2.50 11.80 -2.39
N THR A 48 -2.94 12.86 -1.71
CA THR A 48 -2.06 13.71 -0.91
C THR A 48 -1.36 12.97 0.24
N PHE A 49 -2.01 11.94 0.82
CA PHE A 49 -1.42 11.12 1.86
C PHE A 49 -0.32 10.22 1.28
N ILE A 50 -0.58 9.57 0.15
CA ILE A 50 0.39 8.68 -0.51
C ILE A 50 1.58 9.49 -1.00
N ASN A 51 1.36 10.64 -1.62
CA ASN A 51 2.43 11.53 -2.05
C ASN A 51 3.36 11.94 -0.90
N ASP A 52 2.77 12.38 0.23
CA ASP A 52 3.53 12.76 1.43
C ASP A 52 4.29 11.55 2.03
N TYR A 53 3.63 10.39 2.06
CA TYR A 53 4.26 9.14 2.54
C TYR A 53 5.45 8.74 1.67
N VAL A 54 5.29 8.71 0.34
CA VAL A 54 6.35 8.36 -0.62
C VAL A 54 7.49 9.36 -0.55
N THR A 55 7.20 10.65 -0.47
CA THR A 55 8.21 11.71 -0.30
C THR A 55 9.04 11.49 0.97
N LYS A 56 8.40 11.15 2.09
CA LYS A 56 9.12 10.84 3.35
C LYS A 56 9.94 9.56 3.23
N LEU A 57 9.41 8.54 2.53
CA LEU A 57 10.10 7.29 2.26
C LEU A 57 11.38 7.54 1.43
N GLN A 58 11.28 8.31 0.33
CA GLN A 58 12.42 8.73 -0.49
C GLN A 58 13.49 9.42 0.35
N ASN A 59 13.10 10.45 1.13
CA ASN A 59 14.01 11.16 2.02
C ASN A 59 14.69 10.24 3.04
N LYS A 60 14.01 9.19 3.49
CA LYS A 60 14.58 8.19 4.40
C LYS A 60 15.55 7.27 3.70
N ILE A 61 15.21 6.80 2.50
CA ILE A 61 16.07 5.94 1.67
C ILE A 61 17.36 6.70 1.31
N ASP A 62 17.24 7.94 0.83
CA ASP A 62 18.39 8.76 0.40
C ASP A 62 19.43 8.99 1.52
N ARG A 63 18.97 8.97 2.77
CA ARG A 63 19.82 9.12 3.97
C ARG A 63 20.29 7.79 4.56
N SER A 64 19.89 6.68 3.95
CA SER A 64 20.14 5.34 4.48
C SER A 64 21.15 4.59 3.62
N SER A 65 21.89 3.69 4.26
CA SER A 65 22.61 2.62 3.59
C SER A 65 22.16 1.28 4.18
N PHE A 66 21.99 0.29 3.36
CA PHE A 66 21.66 -1.05 3.83
C PHE A 66 22.90 -1.95 3.71
N SER A 67 23.35 -2.48 4.83
CA SER A 67 24.58 -3.30 4.89
C SER A 67 25.80 -2.62 4.22
N GLY A 68 25.91 -1.28 4.38
CA GLY A 68 26.98 -0.49 3.76
C GLY A 68 26.78 -0.20 2.26
N LYS A 69 25.70 -0.67 1.65
CA LYS A 69 25.38 -0.41 0.24
C LYS A 69 24.42 0.78 0.11
N LYS A 70 24.59 1.56 -0.94
CA LYS A 70 23.63 2.58 -1.32
C LYS A 70 22.32 1.92 -1.76
N VAL A 71 21.19 2.51 -1.40
CA VAL A 71 19.87 2.10 -1.90
C VAL A 71 19.51 2.97 -3.11
N LEU A 72 19.16 2.33 -4.21
CA LEU A 72 18.54 2.94 -5.38
C LEU A 72 17.08 2.53 -5.43
N TYR A 73 16.22 3.38 -5.97
CA TYR A 73 14.80 3.06 -6.10
C TYR A 73 14.21 3.64 -7.38
N GLU A 74 13.16 2.99 -7.87
CA GLU A 74 12.33 3.46 -8.96
C GLU A 74 10.87 3.49 -8.50
N ILE A 75 10.13 4.54 -8.87
CA ILE A 75 8.72 4.73 -8.51
C ILE A 75 7.87 4.56 -9.75
N PHE A 76 6.81 3.75 -9.61
CA PHE A 76 5.83 3.43 -10.63
C PHE A 76 4.45 3.89 -10.12
N ASP A 77 3.93 4.94 -10.72
CA ASP A 77 2.61 5.48 -10.40
C ASP A 77 1.55 4.86 -11.32
N ALA A 78 0.55 4.23 -10.74
CA ALA A 78 -0.54 3.61 -11.48
C ALA A 78 -1.66 4.60 -11.84
N GLU A 79 -1.66 5.81 -11.27
CA GLU A 79 -2.70 6.83 -11.49
C GLU A 79 -4.13 6.28 -11.28
N GLY A 80 -4.33 5.49 -10.23
CA GLY A 80 -5.60 4.85 -9.91
C GLY A 80 -6.03 3.72 -10.86
N ASN A 81 -5.19 3.35 -11.83
CA ASN A 81 -5.53 2.39 -12.87
C ASN A 81 -4.94 1.00 -12.59
N ALA A 82 -5.82 0.02 -12.31
CA ALA A 82 -5.41 -1.34 -11.99
C ALA A 82 -4.66 -2.04 -13.14
N ASN A 83 -5.08 -1.84 -14.39
CA ASN A 83 -4.41 -2.44 -15.54
C ASN A 83 -3.00 -1.85 -15.73
N ARG A 84 -2.85 -0.53 -15.50
CA ARG A 84 -1.55 0.13 -15.55
C ARG A 84 -0.63 -0.44 -14.47
N GLN A 85 -1.12 -0.61 -13.24
CA GLN A 85 -0.34 -1.23 -12.16
C GLN A 85 0.08 -2.65 -12.52
N GLU A 86 -0.82 -3.46 -13.09
CA GLU A 86 -0.51 -4.81 -13.52
C GLU A 86 0.65 -4.82 -14.54
N HIS A 87 0.60 -3.99 -15.58
CA HIS A 87 1.70 -3.88 -16.55
C HIS A 87 3.01 -3.43 -15.91
N GLN A 88 2.95 -2.47 -14.97
CA GLN A 88 4.13 -2.02 -14.23
C GLN A 88 4.74 -3.15 -13.40
N LEU A 89 3.91 -3.93 -12.69
CA LEU A 89 4.35 -5.06 -11.89
C LEU A 89 4.94 -6.18 -12.76
N GLN A 90 4.34 -6.50 -13.91
CA GLN A 90 4.90 -7.45 -14.87
C GLN A 90 6.29 -7.01 -15.36
N TYR A 91 6.48 -5.72 -15.64
CA TYR A 91 7.80 -5.18 -15.94
C TYR A 91 8.75 -5.36 -14.75
N MET A 92 8.33 -5.00 -13.52
CA MET A 92 9.16 -5.07 -12.31
C MET A 92 9.62 -6.49 -12.00
N TYR A 93 8.79 -7.52 -12.25
CA TYR A 93 9.18 -8.92 -12.04
C TYR A 93 10.32 -9.38 -12.95
N THR A 94 10.50 -8.75 -14.11
CA THR A 94 11.58 -9.05 -15.06
C THR A 94 12.85 -8.24 -14.82
N GLN A 95 12.80 -7.25 -13.91
CA GLN A 95 13.96 -6.45 -13.54
C GLN A 95 14.66 -7.07 -12.31
N ASN A 96 15.90 -6.70 -12.10
CA ASN A 96 16.70 -7.18 -10.96
C ASN A 96 16.47 -6.29 -9.73
N PHE A 97 15.23 -6.21 -9.25
CA PHE A 97 14.93 -5.56 -7.96
C PHE A 97 15.24 -6.53 -6.81
N ASP A 98 15.91 -6.03 -5.77
CA ASP A 98 16.19 -6.77 -4.54
C ASP A 98 14.96 -6.84 -3.62
N ALA A 99 14.00 -5.92 -3.77
CA ALA A 99 12.72 -5.92 -3.06
C ALA A 99 11.69 -5.02 -3.76
N LEU A 100 10.41 -5.29 -3.55
CA LEU A 100 9.31 -4.45 -4.01
C LEU A 100 8.52 -3.89 -2.83
N LEU A 101 8.20 -2.60 -2.89
CA LEU A 101 7.22 -1.94 -2.03
C LEU A 101 5.98 -1.66 -2.88
N ILE A 102 4.84 -2.22 -2.50
CA ILE A 102 3.64 -2.18 -3.34
C ILE A 102 2.46 -1.62 -2.56
N ASN A 103 1.87 -0.55 -3.08
CA ASN A 103 0.59 -0.01 -2.67
C ASN A 103 -0.43 -0.33 -3.77
N LEU A 104 -1.27 -1.32 -3.53
CA LEU A 104 -2.17 -1.88 -4.53
C LEU A 104 -3.28 -0.89 -4.95
N VAL A 105 -3.56 -0.78 -6.24
CA VAL A 105 -4.79 -0.10 -6.71
C VAL A 105 -6.02 -0.87 -6.23
N THR A 106 -5.98 -2.19 -6.36
CA THR A 106 -7.09 -3.07 -5.98
C THR A 106 -6.60 -4.07 -4.93
N PRO A 107 -7.02 -3.96 -3.65
CA PRO A 107 -6.58 -4.89 -2.60
C PRO A 107 -6.84 -6.37 -2.90
N SER A 108 -7.91 -6.68 -3.64
CA SER A 108 -8.24 -8.06 -4.04
C SER A 108 -7.24 -8.68 -5.05
N SER A 109 -6.35 -7.89 -5.66
CA SER A 109 -5.28 -8.41 -6.52
C SER A 109 -4.08 -8.95 -5.72
N ALA A 110 -4.07 -8.79 -4.40
CA ALA A 110 -2.94 -9.17 -3.54
C ALA A 110 -2.50 -10.62 -3.75
N ALA A 111 -3.45 -11.58 -3.79
CA ALA A 111 -3.11 -12.99 -4.00
C ALA A 111 -2.34 -13.23 -5.31
N SER A 112 -2.78 -12.62 -6.41
CA SER A 112 -2.11 -12.74 -7.72
C SER A 112 -0.71 -12.13 -7.67
N VAL A 113 -0.59 -10.91 -7.16
CA VAL A 113 0.69 -10.20 -7.03
C VAL A 113 1.69 -10.98 -6.17
N LEU A 114 1.24 -11.51 -5.03
CA LEU A 114 2.11 -12.24 -4.10
C LEU A 114 2.53 -13.63 -4.63
N ASN A 115 1.70 -14.28 -5.45
CA ASN A 115 2.10 -15.48 -6.16
C ASN A 115 3.20 -15.18 -7.20
N GLU A 116 3.03 -14.11 -8.00
CA GLU A 116 4.05 -13.74 -9.00
C GLU A 116 5.36 -13.33 -8.35
N THR A 117 5.34 -12.53 -7.29
CA THR A 117 6.57 -12.17 -6.57
C THR A 117 7.25 -13.38 -5.93
N ALA A 118 6.47 -14.35 -5.43
CA ALA A 118 7.00 -15.61 -4.92
C ALA A 118 7.65 -16.47 -6.04
N ASN A 119 7.04 -16.54 -7.22
CA ASN A 119 7.57 -17.24 -8.39
C ASN A 119 8.91 -16.65 -8.84
N HIS A 120 9.11 -15.35 -8.64
CA HIS A 120 10.36 -14.64 -8.99
C HIS A 120 11.34 -14.50 -7.80
N ASP A 121 11.02 -15.09 -6.63
CA ASP A 121 11.81 -14.99 -5.39
C ASP A 121 12.11 -13.54 -4.95
N ILE A 122 11.15 -12.64 -5.15
CA ILE A 122 11.29 -11.22 -4.83
C ILE A 122 10.60 -10.93 -3.49
N PRO A 123 11.32 -10.41 -2.48
CA PRO A 123 10.74 -9.92 -1.23
C PRO A 123 9.78 -8.75 -1.46
N VAL A 124 8.61 -8.76 -0.77
CA VAL A 124 7.58 -7.74 -0.94
C VAL A 124 7.14 -7.15 0.38
N ILE A 125 7.02 -5.84 0.40
CA ILE A 125 6.29 -5.10 1.44
C ILE A 125 5.04 -4.48 0.81
N LEU A 126 3.87 -5.00 1.15
CA LEU A 126 2.62 -4.30 0.87
C LEU A 126 2.46 -3.16 1.88
N PHE A 127 2.00 -1.99 1.43
CA PHE A 127 1.81 -0.87 2.34
C PHE A 127 0.51 -0.12 2.10
N ASN A 128 -0.01 0.53 3.16
CA ASN A 128 -1.23 1.32 3.23
C ASN A 128 -2.51 0.50 2.96
N ARG A 129 -2.74 -0.01 1.75
CA ARG A 129 -3.93 -0.78 1.39
C ARG A 129 -3.76 -2.24 1.84
N GLU A 130 -4.51 -2.62 2.87
CA GLU A 130 -4.38 -3.93 3.51
C GLU A 130 -4.90 -5.04 2.59
N ALA A 131 -4.12 -6.12 2.47
CA ALA A 131 -4.55 -7.37 1.86
C ALA A 131 -5.17 -8.31 2.90
N ASP A 132 -5.90 -9.32 2.44
CA ASP A 132 -6.40 -10.37 3.32
C ASP A 132 -5.23 -11.11 4.00
N LYS A 133 -5.38 -11.44 5.28
CA LYS A 133 -4.34 -12.17 6.03
C LYS A 133 -3.95 -13.51 5.40
N LYS A 134 -4.90 -14.18 4.74
CA LYS A 134 -4.64 -15.43 4.02
C LYS A 134 -3.67 -15.20 2.86
N ASP A 135 -3.78 -14.05 2.16
CA ASP A 135 -2.93 -13.73 1.02
C ASP A 135 -1.51 -13.39 1.47
N LEU A 136 -1.34 -12.70 2.60
CA LEU A 136 -0.03 -12.42 3.19
C LEU A 136 0.76 -13.69 3.56
N SER A 137 0.09 -14.83 3.70
CA SER A 137 0.74 -16.11 3.99
C SER A 137 1.21 -16.89 2.75
N ILE A 138 0.97 -16.39 1.53
CA ILE A 138 1.39 -17.02 0.27
C ILE A 138 2.91 -17.13 0.20
N SER A 139 3.64 -16.12 0.63
CA SER A 139 5.11 -16.14 0.68
C SER A 139 5.63 -15.74 2.05
N LYS A 140 6.70 -16.41 2.49
CA LYS A 140 7.42 -16.04 3.73
C LYS A 140 8.19 -14.72 3.61
N GLN A 141 8.38 -14.23 2.39
CA GLN A 141 9.06 -12.98 2.07
C GLN A 141 8.05 -11.84 1.82
N THR A 142 6.90 -11.92 2.47
CA THR A 142 5.84 -10.90 2.37
C THR A 142 5.58 -10.27 3.73
N TRP A 143 5.53 -8.95 3.75
CA TRP A 143 5.16 -8.15 4.92
C TRP A 143 4.11 -7.12 4.54
N TYR A 144 3.35 -6.70 5.54
CA TYR A 144 2.41 -5.58 5.40
C TYR A 144 2.72 -4.49 6.42
N VAL A 145 2.70 -3.24 5.94
CA VAL A 145 2.86 -2.04 6.76
C VAL A 145 1.67 -1.11 6.52
N GLY A 146 0.85 -0.91 7.53
CA GLY A 146 -0.33 -0.06 7.44
C GLY A 146 -0.85 0.38 8.79
N THR A 147 -2.00 1.06 8.79
CA THR A 147 -2.64 1.55 10.00
C THR A 147 -3.58 0.51 10.58
N ALA A 148 -3.76 0.52 11.92
CA ALA A 148 -4.83 -0.21 12.57
C ALA A 148 -6.15 0.58 12.44
N ALA A 149 -6.76 0.58 11.25
CA ALA A 149 -7.86 1.46 10.90
C ALA A 149 -9.07 1.35 11.86
N LYS A 150 -9.43 0.11 12.27
CA LYS A 150 -10.50 -0.10 13.26
C LYS A 150 -10.17 0.56 14.60
N LYS A 151 -8.91 0.47 15.05
CA LYS A 151 -8.45 1.13 16.27
C LYS A 151 -8.45 2.65 16.14
N ALA A 152 -8.13 3.18 14.95
CA ALA A 152 -8.21 4.62 14.71
C ALA A 152 -9.65 5.14 14.85
N GLY A 153 -10.64 4.40 14.32
CA GLY A 153 -12.06 4.72 14.54
C GLY A 153 -12.47 4.64 16.00
N ALA A 154 -12.03 3.62 16.72
CA ALA A 154 -12.29 3.50 18.16
C ALA A 154 -11.73 4.71 18.95
N ILE A 155 -10.52 5.16 18.62
CA ILE A 155 -9.92 6.35 19.24
C ILE A 155 -10.75 7.62 18.97
N GLN A 156 -11.29 7.77 17.76
CA GLN A 156 -12.19 8.90 17.44
C GLN A 156 -13.45 8.86 18.33
N ALA A 157 -14.04 7.69 18.53
CA ALA A 157 -15.17 7.51 19.42
C ALA A 157 -14.83 7.87 20.89
N ASP A 158 -13.68 7.38 21.39
CA ASP A 158 -13.21 7.65 22.75
C ASP A 158 -12.95 9.16 22.96
N MET A 159 -12.35 9.84 21.99
CA MET A 159 -12.13 11.28 22.04
C MET A 159 -13.46 12.04 22.16
N LEU A 160 -14.42 11.68 21.33
CA LEU A 160 -15.73 12.31 21.31
C LEU A 160 -16.53 12.04 22.59
N GLN A 161 -16.50 10.79 23.08
CA GLN A 161 -17.09 10.38 24.34
C GLN A 161 -16.52 11.15 25.53
N ASN A 162 -15.19 11.36 25.54
CA ASN A 162 -14.54 12.14 26.60
C ASN A 162 -14.99 13.60 26.59
N VAL A 163 -15.08 14.24 25.41
CA VAL A 163 -15.57 15.61 25.30
C VAL A 163 -17.04 15.73 25.74
N TRP A 164 -17.88 14.79 25.30
CA TRP A 164 -19.29 14.71 25.66
C TRP A 164 -19.49 14.61 27.20
N ASN A 165 -18.80 13.65 27.82
CA ASN A 165 -18.95 13.39 29.25
C ASN A 165 -18.35 14.45 30.15
N THR A 166 -17.31 15.15 29.73
CA THR A 166 -16.63 16.16 30.53
C THR A 166 -17.33 17.53 30.45
N GLY A 167 -18.18 17.74 29.46
CA GLY A 167 -18.83 19.03 29.21
C GLY A 167 -17.85 20.18 28.91
N LYS A 168 -16.58 19.86 28.60
CA LYS A 168 -15.57 20.90 28.30
C LYS A 168 -15.94 21.78 27.12
N ILE A 169 -16.68 21.21 26.19
CA ILE A 169 -17.25 21.91 25.04
C ILE A 169 -18.72 21.55 25.02
N ASN A 170 -19.59 22.55 24.89
CA ASN A 170 -21.01 22.29 24.72
C ASN A 170 -21.24 21.79 23.29
N LEU A 171 -21.26 20.47 23.11
CA LEU A 171 -21.49 19.84 21.81
C LEU A 171 -22.97 19.88 21.40
N ASP A 172 -23.90 19.68 22.36
CA ASP A 172 -25.34 19.73 22.12
C ASP A 172 -25.80 21.17 22.04
N ARG A 173 -25.57 21.83 20.90
CA ARG A 173 -25.90 23.27 20.72
C ARG A 173 -27.37 23.53 20.57
N ASN A 174 -28.09 22.59 19.95
CA ASN A 174 -29.54 22.70 19.74
C ASN A 174 -30.37 22.16 20.91
N LYS A 175 -29.72 21.57 21.93
CA LYS A 175 -30.32 21.03 23.17
C LYS A 175 -31.31 19.89 22.92
N ASN A 176 -31.08 19.07 21.91
CA ASN A 176 -31.90 17.91 21.57
C ASN A 176 -31.45 16.62 22.29
N ASN A 177 -30.43 16.70 23.15
CA ASN A 177 -29.76 15.55 23.82
C ASN A 177 -29.17 14.52 22.85
N LYS A 178 -28.79 14.96 21.67
CA LYS A 178 -28.09 14.16 20.69
C LYS A 178 -26.83 14.87 20.23
N LEU A 179 -25.93 14.13 19.63
CA LEU A 179 -24.78 14.66 18.93
C LEU A 179 -25.03 14.54 17.44
N ASP A 180 -25.39 15.64 16.82
CA ASP A 180 -25.67 15.72 15.39
C ASP A 180 -24.36 15.77 14.60
N TYR A 181 -24.09 14.77 13.77
CA TYR A 181 -22.81 14.68 13.07
C TYR A 181 -22.92 14.41 11.57
N ILE A 182 -21.89 14.87 10.85
CA ILE A 182 -21.64 14.53 9.46
C ILE A 182 -20.48 13.53 9.43
N LEU A 183 -20.66 12.42 8.70
CA LEU A 183 -19.59 11.44 8.45
C LEU A 183 -18.96 11.72 7.08
N ILE A 184 -17.63 11.84 7.04
CA ILE A 184 -16.87 11.94 5.79
C ILE A 184 -15.96 10.72 5.70
N GLU A 185 -16.23 9.84 4.75
CA GLU A 185 -15.50 8.61 4.56
C GLU A 185 -14.51 8.71 3.41
N GLY A 186 -13.50 7.83 3.41
CA GLY A 186 -12.69 7.54 2.25
C GLY A 186 -13.45 6.74 1.20
N GLU A 187 -12.74 6.05 0.34
CA GLU A 187 -13.28 5.15 -0.68
C GLU A 187 -14.06 4.00 -0.01
N GLN A 188 -15.34 3.83 -0.35
CA GLN A 188 -16.22 2.86 0.32
C GLN A 188 -15.82 1.40 0.11
N THR A 189 -15.07 1.10 -0.94
CA THR A 189 -14.50 -0.23 -1.19
C THR A 189 -13.16 -0.47 -0.48
N HIS A 190 -12.60 0.57 0.13
CA HIS A 190 -11.32 0.49 0.82
C HIS A 190 -11.50 -0.06 2.24
N PHE A 191 -10.80 -1.16 2.56
CA PHE A 191 -10.91 -1.80 3.86
C PHE A 191 -10.67 -0.87 5.05
N ASP A 192 -9.73 0.05 4.94
CA ASP A 192 -9.43 0.99 6.03
C ASP A 192 -10.56 2.00 6.25
N ALA A 193 -11.24 2.47 5.20
CA ALA A 193 -12.40 3.34 5.35
C ALA A 193 -13.52 2.61 6.10
N VAL A 194 -13.89 1.43 5.61
CA VAL A 194 -14.93 0.60 6.22
C VAL A 194 -14.58 0.23 7.67
N ARG A 195 -13.34 -0.21 7.93
CA ARG A 195 -12.89 -0.58 9.27
C ARG A 195 -12.84 0.61 10.23
N ARG A 196 -12.44 1.79 9.76
CA ARG A 196 -12.42 3.01 10.58
C ARG A 196 -13.83 3.42 10.96
N THR A 197 -14.75 3.46 10.01
CA THR A 197 -16.17 3.75 10.27
C THR A 197 -16.77 2.74 11.25
N ASN A 198 -16.55 1.44 11.01
CA ASN A 198 -17.03 0.40 11.93
C ASN A 198 -16.41 0.54 13.32
N GLY A 199 -15.10 0.81 13.41
CA GLY A 199 -14.43 1.05 14.67
C GLY A 199 -15.01 2.23 15.44
N PHE A 200 -15.34 3.33 14.75
CA PHE A 200 -16.04 4.47 15.35
C PHE A 200 -17.43 4.07 15.85
N LEU A 201 -18.28 3.49 15.00
CA LEU A 201 -19.66 3.17 15.35
C LEU A 201 -19.76 2.12 16.47
N GLU A 202 -18.93 1.08 16.43
CA GLU A 202 -18.91 0.03 17.47
C GLU A 202 -18.50 0.58 18.86
N ASN A 203 -17.64 1.58 18.90
CA ASN A 203 -17.16 2.16 20.16
C ASN A 203 -17.93 3.43 20.58
N SER A 204 -18.88 3.90 19.78
CA SER A 204 -19.71 5.06 20.07
C SER A 204 -21.07 4.72 20.66
N GLN A 205 -21.32 3.50 21.11
CA GLN A 205 -22.65 3.02 21.56
C GLN A 205 -23.19 3.80 22.78
N ASN A 206 -22.31 4.41 23.57
CA ASN A 206 -22.67 5.23 24.71
C ASN A 206 -22.88 6.72 24.37
N LEU A 207 -22.69 7.08 23.10
CA LEU A 207 -22.95 8.43 22.60
C LEU A 207 -24.35 8.47 21.95
N PRO A 208 -25.16 9.49 22.25
CA PRO A 208 -26.47 9.65 21.62
C PRO A 208 -26.32 10.23 20.20
N LEU A 209 -25.68 9.47 19.31
CA LEU A 209 -25.36 9.89 17.95
C LEU A 209 -26.60 10.06 17.08
N ASN A 210 -26.61 11.13 16.28
CA ASN A 210 -27.57 11.37 15.20
C ASN A 210 -26.83 11.74 13.92
N GLN A 211 -26.72 10.79 12.99
CA GLN A 211 -26.05 11.05 11.72
C GLN A 211 -26.94 11.86 10.78
N LEU A 212 -26.53 13.08 10.48
CA LEU A 212 -27.25 13.97 9.57
C LEU A 212 -27.05 13.57 8.10
N THR A 213 -25.83 13.23 7.74
CA THR A 213 -25.48 12.77 6.40
C THR A 213 -24.13 12.03 6.39
N ASN A 214 -23.87 11.37 5.25
CA ASN A 214 -22.62 10.67 4.96
C ASN A 214 -22.10 11.12 3.59
N LEU A 215 -20.79 11.38 3.47
CA LEU A 215 -20.10 11.75 2.25
C LEU A 215 -18.90 10.83 2.06
N SER A 216 -18.84 10.11 0.92
CA SER A 216 -17.58 9.49 0.49
C SER A 216 -16.75 10.52 -0.27
N ALA A 217 -15.49 10.69 0.11
CA ALA A 217 -14.58 11.65 -0.51
C ALA A 217 -13.36 10.98 -1.17
N ASP A 218 -13.34 9.65 -1.23
CA ASP A 218 -12.38 8.83 -1.96
C ASP A 218 -10.90 9.24 -1.71
N TRP A 219 -10.60 9.64 -0.46
CA TRP A 219 -9.31 10.17 0.01
C TRP A 219 -8.87 11.49 -0.64
N GLN A 220 -9.73 12.10 -1.46
CA GLN A 220 -9.45 13.33 -2.18
C GLN A 220 -9.96 14.56 -1.41
N ARG A 221 -9.04 15.40 -0.94
CA ARG A 221 -9.38 16.62 -0.19
C ARG A 221 -10.30 17.56 -0.97
N ASN A 222 -10.01 17.74 -2.27
CA ASN A 222 -10.82 18.59 -3.14
C ASN A 222 -12.23 18.05 -3.29
N LEU A 223 -12.40 16.73 -3.44
CA LEU A 223 -13.70 16.08 -3.54
C LEU A 223 -14.50 16.24 -2.24
N ALA A 224 -13.83 16.06 -1.09
CA ALA A 224 -14.44 16.31 0.22
C ALA A 224 -14.98 17.74 0.32
N SER A 225 -14.17 18.73 -0.04
CA SER A 225 -14.55 20.15 -0.02
C SER A 225 -15.74 20.45 -0.95
N VAL A 226 -15.70 19.94 -2.18
CA VAL A 226 -16.80 20.13 -3.16
C VAL A 226 -18.09 19.46 -2.70
N LYS A 227 -18.02 18.22 -2.20
CA LYS A 227 -19.21 17.52 -1.71
C LYS A 227 -19.79 18.20 -0.45
N PHE A 228 -18.93 18.62 0.46
CA PHE A 228 -19.35 19.33 1.67
C PHE A 228 -20.01 20.68 1.34
N SER A 229 -19.46 21.47 0.41
CA SER A 229 -20.02 22.76 0.01
C SER A 229 -21.37 22.66 -0.71
N LYS A 230 -21.75 21.49 -1.20
CA LYS A 230 -23.04 21.21 -1.85
C LYS A 230 -24.12 20.74 -0.87
N LEU A 231 -23.78 20.51 0.39
CA LEU A 231 -24.76 20.16 1.41
C LEU A 231 -25.72 21.33 1.64
N ASP A 232 -26.95 20.99 1.99
CA ASP A 232 -27.90 21.98 2.45
C ASP A 232 -27.35 22.76 3.66
N THR A 233 -27.49 24.07 3.63
CA THR A 233 -27.02 24.95 4.70
C THR A 233 -27.61 24.55 6.05
N SER A 234 -28.84 24.07 6.10
CA SER A 234 -29.48 23.59 7.31
C SER A 234 -28.75 22.40 7.93
N ILE A 235 -28.25 21.44 7.10
CA ILE A 235 -27.45 20.29 7.55
C ILE A 235 -26.13 20.76 8.14
N ILE A 236 -25.44 21.70 7.45
CA ILE A 236 -24.14 22.21 7.90
C ILE A 236 -24.31 22.97 9.24
N GLN A 237 -25.37 23.80 9.37
CA GLN A 237 -25.65 24.57 10.58
C GLN A 237 -26.06 23.67 11.75
N SER A 238 -26.75 22.56 11.48
CA SER A 238 -27.17 21.61 12.52
C SER A 238 -26.05 20.72 13.00
N ALA A 239 -25.02 20.46 12.16
CA ALA A 239 -23.94 19.58 12.52
C ALA A 239 -23.09 20.11 13.67
N GLU A 240 -22.91 19.31 14.70
CA GLU A 240 -22.18 19.59 15.93
C GLU A 240 -20.78 18.95 15.92
N ALA A 241 -20.61 17.89 15.10
CA ALA A 241 -19.33 17.25 14.85
C ALA A 241 -19.19 16.84 13.38
N ILE A 242 -17.95 16.77 12.92
CA ILE A 242 -17.57 16.15 11.65
C ILE A 242 -16.59 15.02 11.99
N ILE A 243 -16.94 13.82 11.57
CA ILE A 243 -16.13 12.60 11.74
C ILE A 243 -15.53 12.23 10.40
N CYS A 244 -14.19 11.99 10.35
CA CYS A 244 -13.47 11.64 9.12
C CYS A 244 -12.26 10.73 9.36
#